data_dac33f225f223c1a0ca94be99269b757
#
_entry.id   dac33f225f223c1a0ca94be99269b757
#
_cell.length_a   1.000
_cell.length_b   1.000
_cell.length_c   1.000
_cell.angle_alpha   90.00
_cell.angle_beta   90.00
_cell.angle_gamma   90.00
#
_symmetry.space_group_name_H-M   'P 1'
#
loop_
_entity.id
_entity.type
_entity.pdbx_description
1 polymer ?
#
loop_
_entity_poly.entity_id
_entity_poly.type
_entity_poly.pdbx_seq_one_letter_code
_entity_poly.pdbx_strand_id
1 'polypeptide(L)'
;MAKQQTGLINRSYIATFLLFLVVLLPPCTKGKEGPSASVPTDCQQFLDKYFDAWKSKDIATLQALSFYLSPQDQSRFPAGSLELWRASKNNLVTENVEHVTRDFGDFKGYEVLRAKTTTISPQDQVAANTIGSGIHTELVCKARFSKKHDAHVGLHLIKETEGSQYIVAAWNFQAAP
;
A
#
# COMPACT_ATOMS: atom_id res chain seq x y z
N MET A 1 -3.27 -19.86 43.94
CA MET A 1 -3.78 -18.60 43.44
C MET A 1 -2.72 -17.95 42.57
N ALA A 2 -2.74 -18.14 41.26
CA ALA A 2 -1.81 -17.57 40.30
C ALA A 2 -2.49 -16.38 39.61
N LYS A 3 -1.93 -15.17 39.79
CA LYS A 3 -2.39 -13.96 39.11
C LYS A 3 -1.92 -14.01 37.66
N GLN A 4 -2.86 -14.05 36.72
CA GLN A 4 -2.63 -13.77 35.31
C GLN A 4 -2.24 -12.28 35.14
N GLN A 5 -1.02 -12.03 34.72
CA GLN A 5 -0.62 -10.73 34.18
C GLN A 5 -1.01 -10.69 32.70
N THR A 6 -2.10 -10.03 32.39
CA THR A 6 -2.46 -9.62 31.03
C THR A 6 -1.52 -8.49 30.60
N GLY A 7 -0.55 -8.81 29.75
CA GLY A 7 0.34 -7.85 29.14
C GLY A 7 -0.46 -6.90 28.21
N LEU A 8 -0.54 -5.64 28.58
CA LEU A 8 -0.97 -4.55 27.71
C LEU A 8 0.02 -4.40 26.56
N ILE A 9 -0.32 -4.94 25.39
CA ILE A 9 0.37 -4.62 24.15
C ILE A 9 0.07 -3.16 23.84
N ASN A 10 1.14 -2.38 23.89
CA ASN A 10 1.12 -0.94 23.80
C ASN A 10 0.55 -0.48 22.43
N ARG A 11 -0.67 0.03 22.44
CA ARG A 11 -1.41 0.56 21.26
C ARG A 11 -0.73 1.77 20.59
N SER A 12 0.38 2.24 21.14
CA SER A 12 1.05 3.46 20.67
C SER A 12 1.82 3.31 19.35
N TYR A 13 2.21 2.10 18.95
CA TYR A 13 2.97 1.92 17.69
C TYR A 13 2.11 1.97 16.43
N ILE A 14 0.82 1.70 16.54
CA ILE A 14 -0.10 1.70 15.37
C ILE A 14 -0.50 3.13 14.99
N ALA A 15 -0.58 4.03 15.97
CA ALA A 15 -0.97 5.42 15.73
C ALA A 15 0.11 6.26 15.03
N THR A 16 1.40 5.94 15.25
CA THR A 16 2.50 6.74 14.72
C THR A 16 2.76 6.49 13.22
N PHE A 17 2.43 5.31 12.71
CA PHE A 17 2.62 4.99 11.29
C PHE A 17 1.53 5.60 10.39
N LEU A 18 0.33 5.80 10.93
CA LEU A 18 -0.78 6.44 10.22
C LEU A 18 -0.63 7.95 10.07
N LEU A 19 0.15 8.60 10.96
CA LEU A 19 0.31 10.06 10.95
C LEU A 19 1.30 10.55 9.89
N PHE A 20 2.26 9.71 9.45
CA PHE A 20 3.29 10.13 8.49
C PHE A 20 2.80 10.17 7.04
N LEU A 21 1.73 9.42 6.70
CA LEU A 21 1.21 9.39 5.33
C LEU A 21 0.30 10.58 4.99
N VAL A 22 -0.20 11.29 6.00
CA VAL A 22 -1.12 12.44 5.81
C VAL A 22 -0.38 13.72 5.40
N VAL A 23 0.92 13.82 5.68
CA VAL A 23 1.68 15.08 5.50
C VAL A 23 2.22 15.26 4.07
N LEU A 24 2.25 14.22 3.23
CA LEU A 24 2.86 14.28 1.89
C LEU A 24 1.89 14.50 0.73
N LEU A 25 0.58 14.58 0.99
CA LEU A 25 -0.36 14.97 -0.07
C LEU A 25 -0.64 16.47 0.06
N PRO A 26 -0.17 17.31 -0.87
CA PRO A 26 -0.60 18.69 -0.91
C PRO A 26 -2.13 18.74 -1.09
N PRO A 27 -2.83 19.74 -0.49
CA PRO A 27 -4.27 19.87 -0.67
C PRO A 27 -4.58 19.92 -2.16
N CYS A 28 -5.61 19.17 -2.59
CA CYS A 28 -6.09 19.18 -3.96
C CYS A 28 -6.48 20.62 -4.36
N THR A 29 -5.55 21.38 -4.89
CA THR A 29 -5.87 22.55 -5.69
C THR A 29 -6.52 22.06 -6.97
N LYS A 30 -7.68 22.62 -7.33
CA LYS A 30 -8.34 22.42 -8.62
C LYS A 30 -7.37 22.80 -9.75
N GLY A 31 -6.46 21.88 -10.10
CA GLY A 31 -5.55 21.99 -11.21
C GLY A 31 -6.17 21.31 -12.41
N LYS A 32 -6.12 21.96 -13.57
CA LYS A 32 -6.47 21.43 -14.89
C LYS A 32 -5.95 20.00 -15.03
N GLU A 33 -6.78 19.12 -15.56
CA GLU A 33 -6.38 17.78 -15.99
C GLU A 33 -5.12 17.89 -16.85
N GLY A 34 -3.99 17.52 -16.23
CA GLY A 34 -2.71 17.40 -16.93
C GLY A 34 -2.72 16.11 -17.76
N PRO A 35 -1.79 15.95 -18.72
CA PRO A 35 -1.71 14.77 -19.56
C PRO A 35 -1.62 13.52 -18.68
N SER A 36 -2.32 12.46 -19.10
CA SER A 36 -2.29 11.12 -18.47
C SER A 36 -0.85 10.77 -18.10
N ALA A 37 -0.63 10.52 -16.81
CA ALA A 37 0.71 10.23 -16.31
C ALA A 37 1.24 8.97 -17.01
N SER A 38 2.38 9.06 -17.67
CA SER A 38 3.02 7.88 -18.26
C SER A 38 3.49 6.95 -17.14
N VAL A 39 2.81 5.83 -17.01
CA VAL A 39 3.17 4.76 -16.07
C VAL A 39 4.15 3.82 -16.77
N PRO A 40 5.28 3.42 -16.15
CA PRO A 40 6.15 2.40 -16.71
C PRO A 40 5.38 1.11 -17.02
N THR A 41 5.74 0.43 -18.11
CA THR A 41 5.00 -0.76 -18.59
C THR A 41 4.91 -1.86 -17.54
N ASP A 42 5.98 -2.13 -16.82
CA ASP A 42 6.02 -3.12 -15.74
C ASP A 42 5.18 -2.71 -14.53
N CYS A 43 5.12 -1.42 -14.23
CA CYS A 43 4.22 -0.89 -13.22
C CYS A 43 2.75 -1.03 -13.65
N GLN A 44 2.44 -0.78 -14.93
CA GLN A 44 1.08 -0.98 -15.46
C GLN A 44 0.66 -2.46 -15.36
N GLN A 45 1.53 -3.39 -15.75
CA GLN A 45 1.27 -4.83 -15.61
C GLN A 45 1.02 -5.24 -14.15
N PHE A 46 1.78 -4.66 -13.22
CA PHE A 46 1.54 -4.88 -11.79
C PHE A 46 0.18 -4.35 -11.35
N LEU A 47 -0.19 -3.13 -11.77
CA LEU A 47 -1.48 -2.53 -11.43
C LEU A 47 -2.64 -3.35 -11.97
N ASP A 48 -2.55 -3.84 -13.21
CA ASP A 48 -3.58 -4.69 -13.80
C ASP A 48 -3.77 -5.95 -12.96
N LYS A 49 -2.68 -6.65 -12.60
CA LYS A 49 -2.72 -7.83 -11.73
C LYS A 49 -3.32 -7.52 -10.35
N TYR A 50 -2.90 -6.42 -9.74
CA TYR A 50 -3.37 -6.00 -8.41
C TYR A 50 -4.86 -5.68 -8.41
N PHE A 51 -5.33 -4.90 -9.39
CA PHE A 51 -6.72 -4.52 -9.48
C PHE A 51 -7.64 -5.65 -10.01
N ASP A 52 -7.11 -6.58 -10.81
CA ASP A 52 -7.84 -7.80 -11.16
C ASP A 52 -8.05 -8.69 -9.92
N ALA A 53 -7.07 -8.77 -9.03
CA ALA A 53 -7.22 -9.45 -7.75
C ALA A 53 -8.29 -8.77 -6.85
N TRP A 54 -8.36 -7.43 -6.85
CA TRP A 54 -9.46 -6.70 -6.21
C TRP A 54 -10.82 -7.04 -6.82
N LYS A 55 -10.90 -7.08 -8.14
CA LYS A 55 -12.14 -7.37 -8.89
C LYS A 55 -12.64 -8.79 -8.62
N SER A 56 -11.76 -9.76 -8.58
CA SER A 56 -12.06 -11.17 -8.28
C SER A 56 -12.14 -11.49 -6.79
N LYS A 57 -11.77 -10.54 -5.91
CA LYS A 57 -11.63 -10.76 -4.46
C LYS A 57 -10.62 -11.87 -4.14
N ASP A 58 -9.56 -11.96 -4.94
CA ASP A 58 -8.46 -12.90 -4.71
C ASP A 58 -7.55 -12.39 -3.59
N ILE A 59 -7.96 -12.70 -2.36
CA ILE A 59 -7.27 -12.29 -1.13
C ILE A 59 -5.83 -12.81 -1.11
N ALA A 60 -5.59 -14.04 -1.58
CA ALA A 60 -4.25 -14.63 -1.57
C ALA A 60 -3.28 -13.83 -2.48
N THR A 61 -3.71 -13.46 -3.67
CA THR A 61 -2.92 -12.60 -4.57
C THR A 61 -2.71 -11.21 -3.96
N LEU A 62 -3.74 -10.59 -3.38
CA LEU A 62 -3.59 -9.28 -2.74
C LEU A 62 -2.62 -9.31 -1.56
N GLN A 63 -2.65 -10.36 -0.73
CA GLN A 63 -1.70 -10.56 0.36
C GLN A 63 -0.27 -10.71 -0.16
N ALA A 64 -0.07 -11.50 -1.22
CA ALA A 64 1.24 -11.71 -1.84
C ALA A 64 1.83 -10.45 -2.49
N LEU A 65 0.98 -9.53 -2.95
CA LEU A 65 1.36 -8.28 -3.60
C LEU A 65 1.44 -7.08 -2.64
N SER A 66 1.17 -7.27 -1.35
CA SER A 66 1.07 -6.18 -0.37
C SER A 66 2.13 -6.28 0.73
N PHE A 67 2.45 -5.14 1.33
CA PHE A 67 3.32 -5.01 2.49
C PHE A 67 4.76 -5.46 2.25
N TYR A 68 5.46 -4.67 1.44
CA TYR A 68 6.90 -4.82 1.27
C TYR A 68 7.64 -4.72 2.60
N LEU A 69 8.59 -5.63 2.78
CA LEU A 69 9.54 -5.62 3.88
C LEU A 69 10.91 -6.01 3.32
N SER A 70 11.88 -5.11 3.41
CA SER A 70 13.21 -5.36 2.89
C SER A 70 13.89 -6.54 3.59
N PRO A 71 14.81 -7.27 2.93
CA PRO A 71 15.58 -8.34 3.58
C PRO A 71 16.31 -7.86 4.84
N GLN A 72 16.80 -6.61 4.83
CA GLN A 72 17.44 -6.00 5.99
C GLN A 72 16.47 -5.83 7.16
N ASP A 73 15.25 -5.38 6.89
CA ASP A 73 14.25 -5.22 7.94
C ASP A 73 13.75 -6.57 8.45
N GLN A 74 13.61 -7.57 7.56
CA GLN A 74 13.27 -8.93 7.97
C GLN A 74 14.27 -9.48 8.98
N SER A 75 15.58 -9.22 8.78
CA SER A 75 16.63 -9.68 9.68
C SER A 75 16.62 -9.04 11.07
N ARG A 76 15.93 -7.90 11.23
CA ARG A 76 15.79 -7.20 12.52
C ARG A 76 14.65 -7.72 13.38
N PHE A 77 13.79 -8.57 12.84
CA PHE A 77 12.70 -9.14 13.63
C PHE A 77 13.23 -10.19 14.61
N PRO A 78 12.80 -10.16 15.88
CA PRO A 78 13.05 -11.26 16.81
C PRO A 78 12.48 -12.58 16.27
N ALA A 79 13.03 -13.71 16.73
CA ALA A 79 12.55 -15.03 16.32
C ALA A 79 11.03 -15.17 16.53
N GLY A 80 10.32 -15.61 15.50
CA GLY A 80 8.87 -15.83 15.50
C GLY A 80 8.00 -14.56 15.34
N SER A 81 8.57 -13.34 15.44
CA SER A 81 7.79 -12.13 15.34
C SER A 81 7.53 -11.71 13.88
N LEU A 82 8.34 -12.16 12.94
CA LEU A 82 8.13 -11.91 11.51
C LEU A 82 6.86 -12.60 11.01
N GLU A 83 6.60 -13.83 11.43
CA GLU A 83 5.38 -14.58 11.11
C GLU A 83 4.14 -13.89 11.68
N LEU A 84 4.20 -13.40 12.92
CA LEU A 84 3.12 -12.64 13.54
C LEU A 84 2.86 -11.33 12.79
N TRP A 85 3.92 -10.64 12.38
CA TRP A 85 3.80 -9.43 11.56
C TRP A 85 3.12 -9.74 10.23
N ARG A 86 3.56 -10.79 9.51
CA ARG A 86 2.97 -11.23 8.24
C ARG A 86 1.49 -11.59 8.41
N ALA A 87 1.16 -12.39 9.44
CA ALA A 87 -0.22 -12.75 9.74
C ALA A 87 -1.09 -11.51 9.99
N SER A 88 -0.59 -10.55 10.77
CA SER A 88 -1.29 -9.28 11.02
C SER A 88 -1.52 -8.48 9.73
N LYS A 89 -0.54 -8.43 8.83
CA LYS A 89 -0.66 -7.73 7.55
C LYS A 89 -1.63 -8.43 6.60
N ASN A 90 -1.60 -9.75 6.57
CA ASN A 90 -2.54 -10.55 5.79
C ASN A 90 -3.99 -10.36 6.27
N ASN A 91 -4.21 -10.34 7.58
CA ASN A 91 -5.53 -10.03 8.14
C ASN A 91 -6.00 -8.63 7.74
N LEU A 92 -5.10 -7.64 7.78
CA LEU A 92 -5.41 -6.27 7.37
C LEU A 92 -5.86 -6.20 5.91
N VAL A 93 -5.22 -6.95 4.99
CA VAL A 93 -5.67 -7.03 3.58
C VAL A 93 -7.09 -7.58 3.51
N THR A 94 -7.36 -8.68 4.20
CA THR A 94 -8.69 -9.31 4.23
C THR A 94 -9.76 -8.34 4.73
N GLU A 95 -9.54 -7.75 5.89
CA GLU A 95 -10.45 -6.78 6.51
C GLU A 95 -10.71 -5.58 5.60
N ASN A 96 -9.69 -5.10 4.89
CA ASN A 96 -9.83 -3.98 3.98
C ASN A 96 -10.66 -4.33 2.75
N VAL A 97 -10.46 -5.50 2.15
CA VAL A 97 -11.27 -5.95 1.02
C VAL A 97 -12.73 -6.09 1.42
N GLU A 98 -13.00 -6.67 2.58
CA GLU A 98 -14.34 -6.81 3.14
C GLU A 98 -14.98 -5.45 3.41
N HIS A 99 -14.24 -4.53 4.05
CA HIS A 99 -14.70 -3.19 4.39
C HIS A 99 -15.04 -2.38 3.13
N VAL A 100 -14.10 -2.33 2.18
CA VAL A 100 -14.32 -1.60 0.93
C VAL A 100 -15.47 -2.20 0.14
N THR A 101 -15.56 -3.53 0.05
CA THR A 101 -16.67 -4.21 -0.64
C THR A 101 -18.01 -3.92 0.03
N ARG A 102 -18.05 -3.94 1.36
CA ARG A 102 -19.27 -3.61 2.13
C ARG A 102 -19.72 -2.18 1.89
N ASP A 103 -18.80 -1.23 1.95
CA ASP A 103 -19.12 0.19 1.95
C ASP A 103 -19.27 0.77 0.53
N PHE A 104 -18.46 0.34 -0.43
CA PHE A 104 -18.43 0.85 -1.80
C PHE A 104 -19.02 -0.11 -2.84
N GLY A 105 -19.15 -1.39 -2.49
CA GLY A 105 -19.59 -2.44 -3.42
C GLY A 105 -18.43 -3.09 -4.16
N ASP A 106 -18.77 -3.80 -5.24
CA ASP A 106 -17.78 -4.51 -6.04
C ASP A 106 -16.94 -3.53 -6.87
N PHE A 107 -15.65 -3.78 -6.91
CA PHE A 107 -14.72 -3.03 -7.76
C PHE A 107 -15.03 -3.27 -9.25
N LYS A 108 -15.07 -2.18 -10.03
CA LYS A 108 -15.41 -2.21 -11.46
C LYS A 108 -14.27 -1.83 -12.40
N GLY A 109 -13.28 -1.11 -11.89
CA GLY A 109 -12.12 -0.70 -12.67
C GLY A 109 -11.41 0.49 -12.07
N TYR A 110 -10.30 0.86 -12.68
CA TYR A 110 -9.48 1.98 -12.22
C TYR A 110 -8.97 2.81 -13.40
N GLU A 111 -8.47 3.99 -13.08
CA GLU A 111 -7.77 4.91 -13.96
C GLU A 111 -6.63 5.55 -13.19
N VAL A 112 -5.43 5.62 -13.75
CA VAL A 112 -4.30 6.31 -13.12
C VAL A 112 -4.41 7.79 -13.39
N LEU A 113 -4.59 8.58 -12.33
CA LEU A 113 -4.66 10.04 -12.40
C LEU A 113 -3.28 10.69 -12.31
N ARG A 114 -2.39 10.10 -11.51
CA ARG A 114 -1.04 10.61 -11.29
C ARG A 114 -0.09 9.48 -10.98
N ALA A 115 1.12 9.57 -11.54
CA ALA A 115 2.23 8.68 -11.21
C ALA A 115 3.50 9.51 -11.03
N LYS A 116 4.35 9.10 -10.07
CA LYS A 116 5.68 9.66 -9.86
C LYS A 116 6.62 8.53 -9.48
N THR A 117 7.68 8.34 -10.25
CA THR A 117 8.72 7.34 -9.95
C THR A 117 9.99 8.03 -9.48
N THR A 118 10.61 7.48 -8.44
CA THR A 118 11.86 7.96 -7.85
C THR A 118 12.73 6.76 -7.53
N THR A 119 14.00 6.82 -7.88
CA THR A 119 14.99 5.80 -7.49
C THR A 119 15.72 6.27 -6.23
N ILE A 120 15.71 5.42 -5.20
CA ILE A 120 16.44 5.66 -3.95
C ILE A 120 17.64 4.75 -3.91
N SER A 121 18.82 5.37 -3.94
CA SER A 121 20.08 4.65 -3.87
C SER A 121 20.33 4.11 -2.45
N PRO A 122 20.93 2.92 -2.28
CA PRO A 122 21.39 2.45 -0.98
C PRO A 122 22.41 3.39 -0.31
N GLN A 123 23.07 4.25 -1.08
CA GLN A 123 24.01 5.25 -0.58
C GLN A 123 23.30 6.46 0.05
N ASP A 124 22.05 6.71 -0.29
CA ASP A 124 21.20 7.68 0.43
C ASP A 124 20.70 7.04 1.73
N GLN A 125 21.57 7.03 2.73
CA GLN A 125 21.29 6.36 4.00
C GLN A 125 20.02 6.88 4.69
N VAL A 126 19.70 8.15 4.55
CA VAL A 126 18.51 8.75 5.18
C VAL A 126 17.24 8.20 4.52
N ALA A 127 17.14 8.32 3.21
CA ALA A 127 15.97 7.83 2.47
C ALA A 127 15.87 6.30 2.51
N ALA A 128 16.99 5.58 2.31
CA ALA A 128 17.03 4.12 2.33
C ALA A 128 16.64 3.54 3.70
N ASN A 129 17.03 4.18 4.81
CA ASN A 129 16.65 3.74 6.17
C ASN A 129 15.19 4.09 6.52
N THR A 130 14.60 5.08 5.85
CA THR A 130 13.23 5.54 6.14
C THR A 130 12.19 4.77 5.35
N ILE A 131 12.41 4.60 4.03
CA ILE A 131 11.42 4.01 3.12
C ILE A 131 11.96 2.86 2.27
N GLY A 132 13.21 2.47 2.47
CA GLY A 132 13.91 1.44 1.70
C GLY A 132 14.62 1.99 0.47
N SER A 133 15.65 1.26 0.00
CA SER A 133 16.29 1.53 -1.30
C SER A 133 15.50 0.82 -2.41
N GLY A 134 15.63 1.31 -3.64
CA GLY A 134 14.96 0.73 -4.80
C GLY A 134 14.21 1.74 -5.64
N ILE A 135 13.33 1.26 -6.47
CA ILE A 135 12.47 2.08 -7.32
C ILE A 135 11.10 2.22 -6.65
N HIS A 136 10.77 3.43 -6.31
CA HIS A 136 9.53 3.82 -5.64
C HIS A 136 8.61 4.47 -6.66
N THR A 137 7.35 4.01 -6.73
CA THR A 137 6.33 4.63 -7.58
C THR A 137 5.13 5.01 -6.74
N GLU A 138 4.87 6.29 -6.64
CA GLU A 138 3.68 6.85 -6.00
C GLU A 138 2.60 7.05 -7.06
N LEU A 139 1.41 6.53 -6.80
CA LEU A 139 0.28 6.56 -7.70
C LEU A 139 -0.96 7.12 -7.02
N VAL A 140 -1.75 7.85 -7.78
CA VAL A 140 -3.13 8.15 -7.41
C VAL A 140 -4.01 7.59 -8.51
N CYS A 141 -4.87 6.65 -8.15
CA CYS A 141 -5.82 6.03 -9.05
C CYS A 141 -7.25 6.46 -8.68
N LYS A 142 -8.09 6.63 -9.70
CA LYS A 142 -9.53 6.73 -9.56
C LYS A 142 -10.11 5.33 -9.68
N ALA A 143 -10.68 4.80 -8.60
CA ALA A 143 -11.30 3.49 -8.56
C ALA A 143 -12.83 3.60 -8.62
N ARG A 144 -13.46 2.78 -9.44
CA ARG A 144 -14.91 2.73 -9.64
C ARG A 144 -15.51 1.53 -8.93
N PHE A 145 -16.65 1.73 -8.28
CA PHE A 145 -17.35 0.70 -7.50
C PHE A 145 -18.83 0.63 -7.87
N SER A 146 -19.50 -0.47 -7.48
CA SER A 146 -20.90 -0.73 -7.87
C SER A 146 -21.95 0.03 -7.06
N LYS A 147 -21.66 0.41 -5.81
CA LYS A 147 -22.64 1.01 -4.89
C LYS A 147 -22.51 2.52 -4.74
N LYS A 148 -21.29 3.02 -4.79
CA LYS A 148 -20.99 4.43 -4.53
C LYS A 148 -20.19 5.03 -5.68
N HIS A 149 -20.06 6.36 -5.61
CA HIS A 149 -19.20 7.11 -6.50
C HIS A 149 -17.75 6.63 -6.43
N ASP A 150 -16.97 7.13 -7.34
CA ASP A 150 -15.56 6.84 -7.47
C ASP A 150 -14.80 7.12 -6.16
N ALA A 151 -13.70 6.40 -5.95
CA ALA A 151 -12.80 6.65 -4.84
C ALA A 151 -11.40 6.95 -5.37
N HIS A 152 -10.66 7.78 -4.65
CA HIS A 152 -9.23 7.94 -4.90
C HIS A 152 -8.44 6.92 -4.08
N VAL A 153 -7.61 6.14 -4.76
CA VAL A 153 -6.72 5.16 -4.16
C VAL A 153 -5.29 5.62 -4.37
N GLY A 154 -4.62 5.98 -3.30
CA GLY A 154 -3.18 6.23 -3.31
C GLY A 154 -2.43 4.92 -3.12
N LEU A 155 -1.45 4.64 -3.97
CA LEU A 155 -0.57 3.49 -3.86
C LEU A 155 0.88 3.95 -3.79
N HIS A 156 1.64 3.37 -2.89
CA HIS A 156 3.09 3.46 -2.88
C HIS A 156 3.64 2.06 -3.20
N LEU A 157 4.24 1.93 -4.37
CA LEU A 157 4.82 0.71 -4.87
C LEU A 157 6.33 0.76 -4.73
N ILE A 158 6.93 -0.39 -4.39
CA ILE A 158 8.39 -0.55 -4.31
C ILE A 158 8.79 -1.76 -5.13
N LYS A 159 9.89 -1.67 -5.86
CA LYS A 159 10.68 -2.80 -6.36
C LYS A 159 12.16 -2.58 -6.03
N GLU A 160 12.86 -3.62 -5.62
CA GLU A 160 14.26 -3.52 -5.17
C GLU A 160 15.23 -3.22 -6.31
N THR A 161 14.99 -3.81 -7.47
CA THR A 161 15.80 -3.67 -8.68
C THR A 161 14.92 -3.61 -9.93
N GLU A 162 15.49 -3.26 -11.09
CA GLU A 162 14.77 -3.23 -12.37
C GLU A 162 14.11 -4.57 -12.74
N GLY A 163 14.72 -5.70 -12.38
CA GLY A 163 14.17 -7.05 -12.64
C GLY A 163 13.20 -7.58 -11.58
N SER A 164 13.01 -6.86 -10.47
CA SER A 164 12.14 -7.30 -9.40
C SER A 164 10.68 -6.95 -9.67
N GLN A 165 9.76 -7.71 -9.06
CA GLN A 165 8.35 -7.39 -9.07
C GLN A 165 8.06 -6.22 -8.13
N TYR A 166 7.10 -5.36 -8.51
CA TYR A 166 6.53 -4.37 -7.60
C TYR A 166 5.76 -5.05 -6.45
N ILE A 167 5.80 -4.41 -5.30
CA ILE A 167 4.99 -4.76 -4.13
C ILE A 167 4.37 -3.47 -3.58
N VAL A 168 3.14 -3.53 -3.13
CA VAL A 168 2.49 -2.40 -2.44
C VAL A 168 3.10 -2.25 -1.05
N ALA A 169 3.82 -1.16 -0.83
CA ALA A 169 4.37 -0.83 0.48
C ALA A 169 3.34 -0.14 1.38
N ALA A 170 2.55 0.73 0.79
CA ALA A 170 1.47 1.43 1.48
C ALA A 170 0.34 1.78 0.51
N TRP A 171 -0.87 1.95 1.06
CA TRP A 171 -2.03 2.42 0.31
C TRP A 171 -2.95 3.22 1.22
N ASN A 172 -3.69 4.12 0.62
CA ASN A 172 -4.78 4.84 1.26
C ASN A 172 -6.01 4.82 0.35
N PHE A 173 -7.16 5.01 0.97
CA PHE A 173 -8.44 4.99 0.29
C PHE A 173 -9.25 6.21 0.75
N GLN A 174 -9.68 7.03 -0.19
CA GLN A 174 -10.49 8.22 0.09
C GLN A 174 -11.70 8.23 -0.83
N ALA A 175 -12.90 8.41 -0.27
CA ALA A 175 -14.07 8.66 -1.08
C ALA A 175 -13.80 9.90 -1.94
N ALA A 176 -14.09 9.83 -3.24
CA ALA A 176 -14.06 11.01 -4.09
C ALA A 176 -15.15 11.99 -3.65
N PRO A 177 -14.88 13.29 -3.65
CA PRO A 177 -15.86 14.32 -3.27
C PRO A 177 -17.08 14.35 -4.18
#